data_aae8bd85ed66d4c79fbd98d2670e030e
#
_entry.id   aae8bd85ed66d4c79fbd98d2670e030e
#
_cell.length_a   1.000
_cell.length_b   1.000
_cell.length_c   1.000
_cell.angle_alpha   90.00
_cell.angle_beta   90.00
_cell.angle_gamma   90.00
#
_symmetry.space_group_name_H-M   'P 1'
#
loop_
_entity.id
_entity.type
_entity.pdbx_description
1 polymer ?
#
loop_
_entity_poly.entity_id
_entity_poly.type
_entity_poly.pdbx_seq_one_letter_code
_entity_poly.pdbx_strand_id
1 'polypeptide(L)'
;MKITMKQAGANLSIKEAFKDFVVAQTAKGVSDKTVETYHAHFRSIGKHLDTSLTFDVLKQTDLDRMVVSMRQSGLAHNSISSYLRVFRTFLNWARKAGY
;
A
#
# COMPACT_ATOMS: atom_id res chain seq x y z
N MET A 1 1.49 6.49 -23.70
CA MET A 1 0.44 6.23 -22.70
C MET A 1 1.01 5.85 -21.34
N LYS A 2 1.71 4.75 -21.27
CA LYS A 2 2.25 4.31 -19.98
C LYS A 2 3.32 5.22 -19.41
N ILE A 3 4.12 5.82 -20.27
CA ILE A 3 5.14 6.76 -19.83
C ILE A 3 4.49 7.96 -19.14
N THR A 4 3.40 8.45 -19.73
CA THR A 4 2.66 9.56 -19.14
C THR A 4 2.11 9.18 -17.77
N MET A 5 1.60 7.96 -17.63
CA MET A 5 1.10 7.48 -16.36
C MET A 5 2.21 7.40 -15.32
N LYS A 6 3.41 6.97 -15.71
CA LYS A 6 4.53 6.92 -14.77
C LYS A 6 4.96 8.30 -14.31
N GLN A 7 4.90 9.29 -15.19
CA GLN A 7 5.17 10.66 -14.79
C GLN A 7 4.12 11.16 -13.82
N ALA A 8 2.86 10.84 -14.09
CA ALA A 8 1.77 11.14 -13.17
C ALA A 8 1.94 10.35 -11.87
N GLY A 9 2.51 9.15 -11.95
CA GLY A 9 2.74 8.30 -10.79
C GLY A 9 3.57 8.96 -9.72
N ALA A 10 4.51 9.83 -10.10
CA ALA A 10 5.33 10.55 -9.14
C ALA A 10 4.49 11.44 -8.22
N ASN A 11 3.32 11.85 -8.70
CA ASN A 11 2.41 12.71 -7.95
C ASN A 11 1.16 11.98 -7.46
N LEU A 12 1.08 10.67 -7.70
CA LEU A 12 -0.05 9.88 -7.21
C LEU A 12 0.07 9.66 -5.71
N SER A 13 -1.08 9.67 -5.07
CA SER A 13 -1.14 9.28 -3.67
C SER A 13 -0.98 7.77 -3.53
N ILE A 14 -0.66 7.35 -2.31
CA ILE A 14 -0.52 5.93 -1.98
C ILE A 14 -1.82 5.19 -2.32
N LYS A 15 -2.98 5.75 -1.97
CA LYS A 15 -4.25 5.07 -2.25
C LYS A 15 -4.56 4.99 -3.74
N GLU A 16 -4.16 5.97 -4.52
CA GLU A 16 -4.34 5.92 -5.97
C GLU A 16 -3.44 4.86 -6.60
N ALA A 17 -2.20 4.81 -6.16
CA ALA A 17 -1.26 3.79 -6.63
C ALA A 17 -1.72 2.38 -6.23
N PHE A 18 -2.39 2.25 -5.09
CA PHE A 18 -2.93 0.96 -4.67
C PHE A 18 -3.98 0.44 -5.65
N LYS A 19 -4.78 1.32 -6.22
CA LYS A 19 -5.75 0.92 -7.25
C LYS A 19 -5.02 0.30 -8.44
N ASP A 20 -3.92 0.91 -8.87
CA ASP A 20 -3.12 0.38 -9.97
C ASP A 20 -2.46 -0.95 -9.59
N PHE A 21 -2.03 -1.08 -8.35
CA PHE A 21 -1.50 -2.33 -7.84
C PHE A 21 -2.52 -3.46 -7.94
N VAL A 22 -3.75 -3.20 -7.54
CA VAL A 22 -4.82 -4.21 -7.62
C VAL A 22 -5.07 -4.62 -9.08
N VAL A 23 -5.09 -3.65 -9.99
CA VAL A 23 -5.25 -3.95 -11.43
C VAL A 23 -4.11 -4.85 -11.90
N ALA A 24 -2.87 -4.53 -11.52
CA ALA A 24 -1.71 -5.31 -11.93
C ALA A 24 -1.76 -6.74 -11.38
N GLN A 25 -2.17 -6.90 -10.12
CA GLN A 25 -2.28 -8.22 -9.52
C GLN A 25 -3.39 -9.04 -10.16
N THR A 26 -4.51 -8.41 -10.47
CA THR A 26 -5.62 -9.06 -11.16
C THR A 26 -5.19 -9.53 -12.55
N ALA A 27 -4.44 -8.70 -13.25
CA ALA A 27 -3.92 -9.05 -14.58
C ALA A 27 -2.96 -10.24 -14.53
N LYS A 28 -2.25 -10.41 -13.41
CA LYS A 28 -1.34 -11.55 -13.23
C LYS A 28 -2.09 -12.85 -12.89
N GLY A 29 -3.39 -12.77 -12.65
CA GLY A 29 -4.17 -13.95 -12.34
C GLY A 29 -4.29 -14.25 -10.85
N VAL A 30 -4.01 -13.28 -10.00
CA VAL A 30 -4.20 -13.41 -8.55
C VAL A 30 -5.69 -13.62 -8.28
N SER A 31 -6.02 -14.53 -7.36
CA SER A 31 -7.41 -14.88 -7.09
C SER A 31 -8.22 -13.73 -6.52
N ASP A 32 -9.53 -13.77 -6.73
CA ASP A 32 -10.43 -12.75 -6.17
C ASP A 32 -10.31 -12.67 -4.67
N LYS A 33 -10.14 -13.81 -4.01
CA LYS A 33 -10.00 -13.83 -2.55
C LYS A 33 -8.74 -13.10 -2.10
N THR A 34 -7.65 -13.26 -2.83
CA THR A 34 -6.41 -12.54 -2.51
C THR A 34 -6.59 -11.05 -2.70
N VAL A 35 -7.30 -10.64 -3.75
CA VAL A 35 -7.59 -9.23 -4.00
C VAL A 35 -8.44 -8.65 -2.86
N GLU A 36 -9.44 -9.40 -2.41
CA GLU A 36 -10.26 -8.99 -1.27
C GLU A 36 -9.40 -8.79 -0.02
N THR A 37 -8.45 -9.70 0.21
CA THR A 37 -7.54 -9.59 1.33
C THR A 37 -6.69 -8.33 1.22
N TYR A 38 -6.18 -8.02 0.03
CA TYR A 38 -5.42 -6.80 -0.19
C TYR A 38 -6.24 -5.56 0.16
N HIS A 39 -7.49 -5.50 -0.30
CA HIS A 39 -8.37 -4.38 0.01
C HIS A 39 -8.64 -4.25 1.50
N ALA A 40 -8.91 -5.37 2.17
CA ALA A 40 -9.19 -5.36 3.60
C ALA A 40 -7.99 -4.88 4.39
N HIS A 41 -6.81 -5.39 4.06
CA HIS A 41 -5.58 -4.99 4.75
C HIS A 41 -5.22 -3.53 4.48
N PHE A 42 -5.40 -3.07 3.26
CA PHE A 42 -5.11 -1.68 2.92
C PHE A 42 -6.07 -0.73 3.65
N ARG A 43 -7.33 -1.13 3.80
CA ARG A 43 -8.31 -0.36 4.57
C ARG A 43 -7.87 -0.21 6.02
N SER A 44 -7.37 -1.28 6.60
CA SER A 44 -6.84 -1.25 7.98
C SER A 44 -5.62 -0.37 8.09
N ILE A 45 -4.71 -0.46 7.11
CA ILE A 45 -3.52 0.38 7.06
C ILE A 45 -3.91 1.85 7.00
N GLY A 46 -4.95 2.19 6.25
CA GLY A 46 -5.42 3.57 6.11
C GLY A 46 -5.93 4.20 7.40
N LYS A 47 -6.20 3.39 8.42
CA LYS A 47 -6.57 3.91 9.73
C LYS A 47 -5.36 4.40 10.52
N HIS A 48 -4.15 4.02 10.10
CA HIS A 48 -2.92 4.29 10.83
C HIS A 48 -1.89 5.05 10.01
N LEU A 49 -2.16 5.24 8.72
CA LEU A 49 -1.28 5.94 7.80
C LEU A 49 -2.13 6.81 6.89
N ASP A 50 -1.68 8.05 6.67
CA ASP A 50 -2.34 8.94 5.72
C ASP A 50 -2.03 8.47 4.29
N THR A 51 -2.95 7.75 3.68
CA THR A 51 -2.77 7.20 2.34
C THR A 51 -2.97 8.24 1.24
N SER A 52 -3.30 9.48 1.58
CA SER A 52 -3.31 10.58 0.62
C SER A 52 -1.92 11.12 0.36
N LEU A 53 -0.92 10.73 1.15
CA LEU A 53 0.47 11.09 0.90
C LEU A 53 0.94 10.54 -0.44
N THR A 54 1.83 11.27 -1.09
CA THR A 54 2.50 10.79 -2.30
C THR A 54 3.79 10.07 -1.91
N PHE A 55 4.33 9.29 -2.86
CA PHE A 55 5.52 8.49 -2.55
C PHE A 55 6.76 9.34 -2.29
N ASP A 56 6.85 10.51 -2.89
CA ASP A 56 8.00 11.39 -2.73
C ASP A 56 8.12 11.98 -1.32
N VAL A 57 7.02 12.02 -0.55
CA VAL A 57 7.04 12.52 0.83
C VAL A 57 6.95 11.41 1.86
N LEU A 58 6.71 10.18 1.44
CA LEU A 58 6.63 9.05 2.36
C LEU A 58 8.02 8.71 2.89
N LYS A 59 8.15 8.66 4.22
CA LYS A 59 9.42 8.43 4.89
C LYS A 59 9.34 7.20 5.79
N GLN A 60 10.50 6.68 6.16
CA GLN A 60 10.54 5.56 7.09
C GLN A 60 9.86 5.90 8.42
N THR A 61 9.97 7.15 8.86
CA THR A 61 9.30 7.58 10.10
C THR A 61 7.79 7.48 10.01
N ASP A 62 7.21 7.67 8.83
CA ASP A 62 5.76 7.51 8.65
C ASP A 62 5.37 6.05 8.86
N LEU A 63 6.19 5.12 8.35
CA LEU A 63 5.94 3.69 8.52
C LEU A 63 6.11 3.27 9.97
N ASP A 64 7.11 3.82 10.65
CA ASP A 64 7.33 3.53 12.07
C ASP A 64 6.16 4.01 12.91
N ARG A 65 5.66 5.21 12.63
CA ARG A 65 4.50 5.76 13.33
C ARG A 65 3.25 4.92 13.06
N MET A 66 3.11 4.42 11.85
CA MET A 66 2.01 3.53 11.51
C MET A 66 2.03 2.29 12.40
N VAL A 67 3.20 1.65 12.53
CA VAL A 67 3.34 0.46 13.37
C VAL A 67 3.04 0.78 14.83
N VAL A 68 3.56 1.90 15.34
CA VAL A 68 3.30 2.33 16.72
C VAL A 68 1.80 2.53 16.92
N SER A 69 1.14 3.21 15.98
CA SER A 69 -0.30 3.44 16.04
C SER A 69 -1.08 2.12 16.07
N MET A 70 -0.68 1.16 15.26
CA MET A 70 -1.31 -0.17 15.25
C MET A 70 -1.18 -0.85 16.59
N ARG A 71 0.01 -0.81 17.20
CA ARG A 71 0.24 -1.41 18.52
C ARG A 71 -0.59 -0.72 19.59
N GLN A 72 -0.66 0.59 19.56
CA GLN A 72 -1.42 1.36 20.53
C GLN A 72 -2.93 1.12 20.41
N SER A 73 -3.41 0.79 19.21
CA SER A 73 -4.81 0.46 19.01
C SER A 73 -5.18 -0.94 19.49
N GLY A 74 -4.21 -1.71 19.94
CA GLY A 74 -4.46 -3.05 20.48
C GLY A 74 -4.47 -4.16 19.44
N LEU A 75 -3.98 -3.90 18.23
CA LEU A 75 -3.90 -4.94 17.21
C LEU A 75 -2.89 -6.01 17.62
N ALA A 76 -3.25 -7.27 17.39
CA ALA A 76 -2.38 -8.40 17.66
C ALA A 76 -1.15 -8.36 16.78
N HIS A 77 -0.05 -8.89 17.29
CA HIS A 77 1.21 -8.95 16.55
C HIS A 77 1.04 -9.60 15.19
N ASN A 78 0.29 -10.70 15.10
CA ASN A 78 0.06 -11.41 13.84
C ASN A 78 -0.69 -10.55 12.83
N SER A 79 -1.66 -9.76 13.30
CA SER A 79 -2.39 -8.85 12.42
C SER A 79 -1.47 -7.78 11.85
N ILE A 80 -0.64 -7.18 12.71
CA ILE A 80 0.32 -6.17 12.28
C ILE A 80 1.27 -6.76 11.24
N SER A 81 1.80 -7.96 11.51
CA SER A 81 2.70 -8.63 10.57
C SER A 81 2.05 -8.87 9.21
N SER A 82 0.78 -9.27 9.21
CA SER A 82 0.05 -9.50 7.97
C SER A 82 -0.14 -8.21 7.16
N TYR A 83 -0.50 -7.12 7.85
CA TYR A 83 -0.67 -5.82 7.20
C TYR A 83 0.66 -5.33 6.62
N LEU A 84 1.75 -5.48 7.37
CA LEU A 84 3.07 -5.06 6.89
C LEU A 84 3.53 -5.87 5.69
N ARG A 85 3.20 -7.16 5.64
CA ARG A 85 3.55 -8.00 4.50
C ARG A 85 2.89 -7.50 3.23
N VAL A 86 1.58 -7.22 3.30
CA VAL A 86 0.85 -6.69 2.15
C VAL A 86 1.41 -5.33 1.75
N PHE A 87 1.67 -4.47 2.72
CA PHE A 87 2.17 -3.14 2.42
C PHE A 87 3.55 -3.17 1.78
N ARG A 88 4.44 -4.04 2.23
CA ARG A 88 5.75 -4.21 1.61
C ARG A 88 5.64 -4.72 0.18
N THR A 89 4.76 -5.67 -0.05
CA THR A 89 4.51 -6.18 -1.40
C THR A 89 4.07 -5.05 -2.32
N PHE A 90 3.15 -4.23 -1.84
CA PHE A 90 2.66 -3.07 -2.58
C PHE A 90 3.79 -2.06 -2.83
N LEU A 91 4.58 -1.71 -1.81
CA LEU A 91 5.66 -0.75 -1.97
C LEU A 91 6.73 -1.24 -2.93
N ASN A 92 7.07 -2.52 -2.89
CA ASN A 92 8.04 -3.10 -3.81
C ASN A 92 7.52 -3.04 -5.25
N TRP A 93 6.24 -3.36 -5.43
CA TRP A 93 5.62 -3.24 -6.75
C TRP A 93 5.67 -1.79 -7.24
N ALA A 94 5.31 -0.84 -6.37
CA ALA A 94 5.27 0.57 -6.73
C ALA A 94 6.64 1.07 -7.18
N ARG A 95 7.69 0.68 -6.44
CA ARG A 95 9.05 1.07 -6.79
C ARG A 95 9.43 0.54 -8.17
N LYS A 96 9.12 -0.72 -8.45
CA LYS A 96 9.44 -1.32 -9.75
C LYS A 96 8.61 -0.70 -10.87
N ALA A 97 7.41 -0.25 -10.57
CA ALA A 97 6.53 0.39 -11.54
C ALA A 97 6.90 1.85 -11.80
N GLY A 98 7.83 2.41 -11.01
CA GLY A 98 8.30 3.77 -11.22
C GLY A 98 7.58 4.83 -10.39
N TYR A 99 6.88 4.43 -9.35
CA TYR A 99 6.19 5.37 -8.47
C TYR A 99 7.09 5.94 -7.37
#